data_e6bb069e9fd4f20be902564aa5cb4311
#
_entry.id   e6bb069e9fd4f20be902564aa5cb4311
#
_cell.length_a   1.000
_cell.length_b   1.000
_cell.length_c   1.000
_cell.angle_alpha   90.00
_cell.angle_beta   90.00
_cell.angle_gamma   90.00
#
_symmetry.space_group_name_H-M   'P 1'
#
loop_
_entity.id
_entity.type
_entity.pdbx_description
1 polymer ?
#
loop_
_entity_poly.entity_id
_entity_poly.type
_entity_poly.pdbx_seq_one_letter_code
_entity_poly.pdbx_strand_id
1 'polypeptide(L)'
;VLASSLVKMTSMPELVALFNGFGGIASLLVGVAEYINPSSSTFIQLIAISFTVLIGGITFSGSLIAFGKLSEIISGKPLILFGQKIVLSSLLVFALILVLELIFSTGLLNLSNHSVLFILIGITLLLGVLLTAPIGGADMPVVIALLNSYSGLAASSAGFVINNNVLIVAGALVGASGCLLYTSDAADEP
;
A
#
# COMPACT_ATOMS: atom_id res chain seq x y z
N VAL A 1 -19.22 -14.04 8.59
CA VAL A 1 -20.55 -14.62 8.31
C VAL A 1 -21.65 -13.61 8.63
N LEU A 2 -21.74 -13.02 9.85
CA LEU A 2 -22.77 -12.03 10.20
C LEU A 2 -22.71 -10.76 9.35
N ALA A 3 -21.51 -10.21 9.09
CA ALA A 3 -21.36 -9.02 8.26
C ALA A 3 -21.75 -9.28 6.80
N SER A 4 -21.45 -10.45 6.25
CA SER A 4 -21.76 -10.79 4.86
C SER A 4 -23.26 -11.01 4.59
N SER A 5 -24.05 -11.35 5.61
CA SER A 5 -25.50 -11.51 5.48
C SER A 5 -26.29 -10.19 5.62
N LEU A 6 -25.66 -9.15 6.19
CA LEU A 6 -26.25 -7.83 6.39
C LEU A 6 -25.94 -6.83 5.28
N VAL A 7 -24.92 -7.12 4.45
CA VAL A 7 -24.43 -6.21 3.41
C VAL A 7 -25.07 -6.56 2.08
N LYS A 8 -25.62 -5.56 1.40
CA LYS A 8 -26.13 -5.71 0.04
C LYS A 8 -24.98 -6.07 -0.91
N MET A 9 -25.22 -6.93 -1.91
CA MET A 9 -24.23 -7.32 -2.91
C MET A 9 -23.60 -6.11 -3.63
N THR A 10 -24.34 -5.03 -3.77
CA THR A 10 -23.87 -3.76 -4.37
C THR A 10 -22.80 -3.05 -3.55
N SER A 11 -22.75 -3.25 -2.23
CA SER A 11 -21.77 -2.64 -1.31
C SER A 11 -20.56 -3.53 -1.04
N MET A 12 -20.44 -4.69 -1.72
CA MET A 12 -19.28 -5.59 -1.55
C MET A 12 -17.94 -4.95 -1.95
N PRO A 13 -17.84 -4.20 -3.08
CA PRO A 13 -16.56 -3.56 -3.45
C PRO A 13 -16.08 -2.53 -2.42
N GLU A 14 -17.01 -1.80 -1.78
CA GLU A 14 -16.70 -0.85 -0.71
C GLU A 14 -16.04 -1.54 0.49
N LEU A 15 -16.64 -2.64 0.95
CA LEU A 15 -16.10 -3.42 2.07
C LEU A 15 -14.74 -4.02 1.74
N VAL A 16 -14.58 -4.54 0.52
CA VAL A 16 -13.29 -5.09 0.08
C VAL A 16 -12.22 -4.01 0.11
N ALA A 17 -12.52 -2.80 -0.39
CA ALA A 17 -11.60 -1.67 -0.32
C ALA A 17 -11.23 -1.32 1.13
N LEU A 18 -12.20 -1.28 2.02
CA LEU A 18 -11.98 -0.96 3.43
C LEU A 18 -11.11 -2.01 4.14
N PHE A 19 -11.43 -3.30 3.97
CA PHE A 19 -10.64 -4.38 4.56
C PHE A 19 -9.23 -4.45 3.97
N ASN A 20 -9.07 -4.17 2.68
CA ASN A 20 -7.77 -4.06 2.06
C ASN A 20 -6.93 -2.93 2.70
N GLY A 21 -7.55 -1.78 2.96
CA GLY A 21 -6.92 -0.69 3.70
C GLY A 21 -6.45 -1.12 5.09
N PHE A 22 -7.27 -1.85 5.84
CA PHE A 22 -6.86 -2.40 7.15
C PHE A 22 -5.69 -3.37 7.05
N GLY A 23 -5.62 -4.18 5.99
CA GLY A 23 -4.45 -5.02 5.71
C GLY A 23 -3.18 -4.19 5.48
N GLY A 24 -3.30 -3.10 4.71
CA GLY A 24 -2.20 -2.17 4.46
C GLY A 24 -1.66 -1.51 5.72
N ILE A 25 -2.56 -0.95 6.56
CA ILE A 25 -2.12 -0.31 7.82
C ILE A 25 -1.58 -1.33 8.82
N ALA A 26 -2.13 -2.53 8.89
CA ALA A 26 -1.61 -3.59 9.75
C ALA A 26 -0.16 -3.94 9.37
N SER A 27 0.12 -4.12 8.09
CA SER A 27 1.48 -4.37 7.59
C SER A 27 2.41 -3.20 7.92
N LEU A 28 1.98 -1.96 7.67
CA LEU A 28 2.76 -0.75 8.00
C LEU A 28 3.12 -0.72 9.49
N LEU A 29 2.15 -0.97 10.38
CA LEU A 29 2.38 -0.96 11.83
C LEU A 29 3.34 -2.05 12.28
N VAL A 30 3.30 -3.24 11.66
CA VAL A 30 4.29 -4.31 11.90
C VAL A 30 5.69 -3.83 11.54
N GLY A 31 5.86 -3.20 10.37
CA GLY A 31 7.15 -2.64 9.97
C GLY A 31 7.67 -1.57 10.93
N VAL A 32 6.79 -0.65 11.37
CA VAL A 32 7.13 0.39 12.34
C VAL A 32 7.48 -0.19 13.70
N ALA A 33 6.71 -1.15 14.21
CA ALA A 33 6.93 -1.78 15.51
C ALA A 33 8.29 -2.49 15.55
N GLU A 34 8.63 -3.24 14.51
CA GLU A 34 9.91 -3.94 14.42
C GLU A 34 11.08 -2.99 14.22
N TYR A 35 10.87 -1.86 13.52
CA TYR A 35 11.91 -0.85 13.38
C TYR A 35 12.25 -0.16 14.72
N ILE A 36 11.24 0.09 15.56
CA ILE A 36 11.43 0.76 16.87
C ILE A 36 12.04 -0.22 17.88
N ASN A 37 11.63 -1.48 17.85
CA ASN A 37 12.09 -2.53 18.76
C ASN A 37 12.59 -3.75 17.94
N PRO A 38 13.77 -3.66 17.31
CA PRO A 38 14.22 -4.70 16.41
C PRO A 38 14.51 -6.00 17.17
N SER A 39 13.89 -7.10 16.73
CA SER A 39 14.16 -8.45 17.22
C SER A 39 15.52 -8.95 16.72
N SER A 40 15.96 -8.45 15.55
CA SER A 40 17.31 -8.66 15.03
C SER A 40 17.66 -7.49 14.09
N SER A 41 18.95 -7.16 13.93
CA SER A 41 19.43 -6.06 13.09
C SER A 41 20.04 -6.58 11.78
N THR A 42 19.32 -7.46 11.09
CA THR A 42 19.80 -8.04 9.83
C THR A 42 19.51 -7.09 8.66
N PHE A 43 20.44 -6.98 7.72
CA PHE A 43 20.27 -6.19 6.49
C PHE A 43 18.97 -6.55 5.73
N ILE A 44 18.66 -7.83 5.65
CA ILE A 44 17.42 -8.34 5.02
C ILE A 44 16.17 -7.81 5.74
N GLN A 45 16.18 -7.72 7.07
CA GLN A 45 15.06 -7.15 7.82
C GLN A 45 14.87 -5.67 7.57
N LEU A 46 15.93 -4.87 7.46
CA LEU A 46 15.81 -3.44 7.12
C LEU A 46 15.19 -3.26 5.74
N ILE A 47 15.56 -4.07 4.77
CA ILE A 47 14.92 -4.10 3.46
C ILE A 47 13.44 -4.43 3.59
N ALA A 48 13.10 -5.53 4.29
CA ALA A 48 11.74 -5.98 4.48
C ALA A 48 10.87 -4.93 5.20
N ILE A 49 11.38 -4.30 6.26
CA ILE A 49 10.73 -3.21 6.98
C ILE A 49 10.43 -2.04 6.03
N SER A 50 11.43 -1.61 5.26
CA SER A 50 11.29 -0.49 4.34
C SER A 50 10.21 -0.75 3.27
N PHE A 51 10.19 -1.95 2.69
CA PHE A 51 9.15 -2.36 1.74
C PHE A 51 7.78 -2.47 2.39
N THR A 52 7.71 -3.02 3.59
CA THR A 52 6.46 -3.16 4.35
C THR A 52 5.83 -1.79 4.63
N VAL A 53 6.63 -0.81 5.07
CA VAL A 53 6.17 0.56 5.32
C VAL A 53 5.77 1.25 4.02
N LEU A 54 6.60 1.13 2.97
CA LEU A 54 6.35 1.77 1.69
C LEU A 54 5.04 1.27 1.07
N ILE A 55 4.91 -0.04 0.89
CA ILE A 55 3.76 -0.63 0.19
C ILE A 55 2.51 -0.58 1.08
N GLY A 56 2.67 -0.84 2.39
CA GLY A 56 1.57 -0.79 3.36
C GLY A 56 0.93 0.60 3.46
N GLY A 57 1.76 1.66 3.47
CA GLY A 57 1.29 3.05 3.49
C GLY A 57 0.52 3.45 2.23
N ILE A 58 1.07 3.13 1.06
CA ILE A 58 0.41 3.38 -0.24
C ILE A 58 -0.93 2.63 -0.31
N THR A 59 -0.93 1.36 0.08
CA THR A 59 -2.14 0.52 0.06
C THR A 59 -3.21 1.03 1.00
N PHE A 60 -2.85 1.42 2.21
CA PHE A 60 -3.81 1.96 3.18
C PHE A 60 -4.50 3.21 2.67
N SER A 61 -3.74 4.24 2.34
CA SER A 61 -4.31 5.52 1.90
C SER A 61 -5.03 5.40 0.55
N GLY A 62 -4.50 4.63 -0.39
CA GLY A 62 -5.14 4.36 -1.68
C GLY A 62 -6.49 3.64 -1.50
N SER A 63 -6.54 2.64 -0.62
CA SER A 63 -7.78 1.90 -0.33
C SER A 63 -8.84 2.76 0.37
N LEU A 64 -8.44 3.70 1.23
CA LEU A 64 -9.37 4.65 1.84
C LEU A 64 -10.00 5.59 0.80
N ILE A 65 -9.22 6.06 -0.17
CA ILE A 65 -9.75 6.87 -1.28
C ILE A 65 -10.68 6.05 -2.16
N ALA A 66 -10.31 4.80 -2.47
CA ALA A 66 -11.17 3.88 -3.23
C ALA A 66 -12.49 3.62 -2.51
N PHE A 67 -12.45 3.32 -1.21
CA PHE A 67 -13.64 3.20 -0.37
C PHE A 67 -14.50 4.46 -0.40
N GLY A 68 -13.90 5.64 -0.19
CA GLY A 68 -14.62 6.91 -0.16
C GLY A 68 -15.30 7.25 -1.49
N LYS A 69 -14.72 6.85 -2.63
CA LYS A 69 -15.32 7.04 -3.96
C LYS A 69 -16.44 6.05 -4.25
N LEU A 70 -16.28 4.79 -3.83
CA LEU A 70 -17.31 3.76 -4.02
C LEU A 70 -18.53 4.01 -3.15
N SER A 71 -18.32 4.42 -1.90
CA SER A 71 -19.39 4.77 -0.95
C SER A 71 -20.00 6.16 -1.19
N GLU A 72 -19.63 6.82 -2.29
CA GLU A 72 -20.11 8.15 -2.67
C GLU A 72 -19.86 9.26 -1.62
N ILE A 73 -19.02 9.00 -0.61
CA ILE A 73 -18.57 10.00 0.36
C ILE A 73 -17.70 11.04 -0.34
N ILE A 74 -16.87 10.59 -1.28
CA ILE A 74 -16.05 11.43 -2.15
C ILE A 74 -16.62 11.31 -3.56
N SER A 75 -16.65 12.43 -4.30
CA SER A 75 -17.09 12.40 -5.70
C SER A 75 -16.33 11.34 -6.51
N GLY A 76 -17.07 10.46 -7.19
CA GLY A 76 -16.52 9.44 -8.10
C GLY A 76 -15.82 10.01 -9.34
N LYS A 77 -15.79 11.33 -9.53
CA LYS A 77 -15.11 11.97 -10.65
C LYS A 77 -13.59 11.88 -10.52
N PRO A 78 -12.85 11.71 -11.63
CA PRO A 78 -11.39 11.75 -11.60
C PRO A 78 -10.89 13.13 -11.14
N LEU A 79 -10.04 13.16 -10.12
CA LEU A 79 -9.37 14.36 -9.62
C LEU A 79 -8.00 14.45 -10.29
N ILE A 80 -7.93 15.13 -11.43
CA ILE A 80 -6.67 15.32 -12.18
C ILE A 80 -6.08 16.67 -11.78
N LEU A 81 -4.93 16.65 -11.14
CA LEU A 81 -4.15 17.84 -10.79
C LEU A 81 -3.16 18.17 -11.93
N PHE A 82 -3.00 19.46 -12.23
CA PHE A 82 -2.00 19.88 -13.22
C PHE A 82 -0.59 19.46 -12.75
N GLY A 83 0.16 18.77 -13.62
CA GLY A 83 1.51 18.28 -13.28
C GLY A 83 1.55 17.06 -12.35
N GLN A 84 0.43 16.39 -12.09
CA GLN A 84 0.33 15.26 -11.17
C GLN A 84 1.36 14.15 -11.43
N LYS A 85 1.65 13.84 -12.69
CA LYS A 85 2.65 12.81 -13.05
C LYS A 85 4.05 13.20 -12.56
N ILE A 86 4.42 14.48 -12.66
CA ILE A 86 5.73 14.98 -12.21
C ILE A 86 5.80 14.91 -10.68
N VAL A 87 4.75 15.38 -9.99
CA VAL A 87 4.67 15.32 -8.52
C VAL A 87 4.74 13.88 -8.03
N LEU A 88 3.99 12.97 -8.65
CA LEU A 88 3.99 11.56 -8.30
C LEU A 88 5.37 10.92 -8.48
N SER A 89 6.02 11.18 -9.64
CA SER A 89 7.35 10.66 -9.92
C SER A 89 8.40 11.21 -8.95
N SER A 90 8.34 12.50 -8.64
CA SER A 90 9.28 13.12 -7.69
C SER A 90 9.11 12.58 -6.27
N LEU A 91 7.87 12.39 -5.80
CA LEU A 91 7.59 11.79 -4.50
C LEU A 91 8.03 10.33 -4.43
N LEU A 92 7.85 9.57 -5.52
CA LEU A 92 8.29 8.18 -5.58
C LEU A 92 9.81 8.08 -5.53
N VAL A 93 10.52 8.92 -6.29
CA VAL A 93 11.99 8.98 -6.23
C VAL A 93 12.46 9.39 -4.84
N PHE A 94 11.81 10.37 -4.22
CA PHE A 94 12.15 10.78 -2.87
C PHE A 94 11.86 9.68 -1.83
N ALA A 95 10.76 8.95 -1.95
CA ALA A 95 10.49 7.78 -1.11
C ALA A 95 11.57 6.71 -1.25
N LEU A 96 12.05 6.45 -2.47
CA LEU A 96 13.16 5.51 -2.70
C LEU A 96 14.47 5.98 -2.07
N ILE A 97 14.77 7.27 -2.12
CA ILE A 97 15.94 7.85 -1.43
C ILE A 97 15.83 7.64 0.08
N LEU A 98 14.66 7.86 0.67
CA LEU A 98 14.43 7.62 2.10
C LEU A 98 14.57 6.13 2.47
N VAL A 99 14.10 5.23 1.60
CA VAL A 99 14.30 3.78 1.77
C VAL A 99 15.77 3.42 1.77
N LEU A 100 16.56 3.96 0.82
CA LEU A 100 18.00 3.76 0.78
C LEU A 100 18.71 4.33 2.02
N GLU A 101 18.29 5.51 2.48
CA GLU A 101 18.82 6.11 3.71
C GLU A 101 18.51 5.23 4.93
N LEU A 102 17.30 4.67 5.02
CA LEU A 102 16.89 3.79 6.11
C LEU A 102 17.70 2.49 6.16
N ILE A 103 18.04 1.94 4.97
CA ILE A 103 18.80 0.68 4.83
C ILE A 103 20.30 0.89 5.09
N PHE A 104 20.88 1.92 4.51
CA PHE A 104 22.34 2.12 4.52
C PHE A 104 22.84 3.12 5.56
N SER A 105 21.93 3.91 6.15
CA SER A 105 22.24 4.97 7.13
C SER A 105 23.40 5.87 6.64
N THR A 106 23.32 6.31 5.38
CA THR A 106 24.41 7.05 4.71
C THR A 106 24.67 8.42 5.32
N GLY A 107 23.73 8.95 6.08
CA GLY A 107 23.79 10.32 6.63
C GLY A 107 23.59 11.41 5.57
N LEU A 108 23.13 11.05 4.37
CA LEU A 108 22.93 11.96 3.25
C LEU A 108 21.99 13.13 3.60
N LEU A 109 20.96 12.84 4.39
CA LEU A 109 19.95 13.82 4.78
C LEU A 109 20.24 14.49 6.13
N ASN A 110 21.31 14.08 6.84
CA ASN A 110 21.62 14.54 8.19
C ASN A 110 20.43 14.46 9.18
N LEU A 111 19.53 13.51 8.97
CA LEU A 111 18.34 13.26 9.78
C LEU A 111 18.56 12.04 10.67
N SER A 112 17.88 12.01 11.81
CA SER A 112 17.85 10.77 12.60
C SER A 112 17.05 9.69 11.84
N ASN A 113 17.45 8.43 11.99
CA ASN A 113 16.77 7.31 11.32
C ASN A 113 15.27 7.23 11.66
N HIS A 114 14.88 7.62 12.88
CA HIS A 114 13.46 7.73 13.25
C HIS A 114 12.73 8.81 12.46
N SER A 115 13.37 9.96 12.24
CA SER A 115 12.78 11.04 11.43
C SER A 115 12.62 10.60 9.98
N VAL A 116 13.58 9.87 9.42
CA VAL A 116 13.51 9.31 8.07
C VAL A 116 12.31 8.36 7.94
N LEU A 117 12.09 7.49 8.92
CA LEU A 117 10.93 6.58 8.95
C LEU A 117 9.60 7.34 8.95
N PHE A 118 9.43 8.34 9.83
CA PHE A 118 8.18 9.10 9.90
C PHE A 118 7.92 9.93 8.65
N ILE A 119 8.96 10.51 8.04
CA ILE A 119 8.83 11.20 6.75
C ILE A 119 8.43 10.20 5.66
N LEU A 120 9.03 9.02 5.63
CA LEU A 120 8.68 7.95 4.69
C LEU A 120 7.19 7.58 4.82
N ILE A 121 6.69 7.38 6.03
CA ILE A 121 5.27 7.12 6.28
C ILE A 121 4.40 8.22 5.69
N GLY A 122 4.69 9.49 6.01
CA GLY A 122 3.92 10.62 5.48
C GLY A 122 3.89 10.66 3.94
N ILE A 123 5.03 10.39 3.30
CA ILE A 123 5.14 10.37 1.84
C ILE A 123 4.37 9.19 1.24
N THR A 124 4.45 8.00 1.82
CA THR A 124 3.73 6.83 1.32
C THR A 124 2.23 6.98 1.41
N LEU A 125 1.72 7.61 2.48
CA LEU A 125 0.31 7.95 2.60
C LEU A 125 -0.12 8.96 1.53
N LEU A 126 0.69 9.97 1.27
CA LEU A 126 0.42 10.95 0.21
C LEU A 126 0.46 10.31 -1.18
N LEU A 127 1.44 9.43 -1.43
CA LEU A 127 1.54 8.68 -2.68
C LEU A 127 0.29 7.84 -2.97
N GLY A 128 -0.24 7.11 -1.97
CA GLY A 128 -1.45 6.31 -2.15
C GLY A 128 -2.67 7.17 -2.50
N VAL A 129 -2.81 8.34 -1.88
CA VAL A 129 -3.87 9.31 -2.24
C VAL A 129 -3.70 9.78 -3.68
N LEU A 130 -2.50 10.23 -4.05
CA LEU A 130 -2.23 10.76 -5.40
C LEU A 130 -2.33 9.70 -6.50
N LEU A 131 -2.04 8.44 -6.20
CA LEU A 131 -2.21 7.34 -7.15
C LEU A 131 -3.69 7.03 -7.42
N THR A 132 -4.53 7.09 -6.40
CA THR A 132 -5.93 6.65 -6.49
C THR A 132 -6.88 7.79 -6.84
N ALA A 133 -6.57 9.03 -6.47
CA ALA A 133 -7.42 10.21 -6.69
C ALA A 133 -7.80 10.46 -8.16
N PRO A 134 -6.91 10.29 -9.17
CA PRO A 134 -7.24 10.55 -10.57
C PRO A 134 -8.12 9.48 -11.22
N ILE A 135 -8.31 8.33 -10.58
CA ILE A 135 -9.06 7.21 -11.14
C ILE A 135 -10.54 7.41 -10.86
N GLY A 136 -11.38 7.19 -11.87
CA GLY A 136 -12.84 7.31 -11.75
C GLY A 136 -13.48 6.21 -10.91
N GLY A 137 -14.66 6.48 -10.35
CA GLY A 137 -15.40 5.50 -9.53
C GLY A 137 -15.76 4.22 -10.30
N ALA A 138 -15.99 4.32 -11.61
CA ALA A 138 -16.30 3.17 -12.46
C ALA A 138 -15.12 2.18 -12.56
N ASP A 139 -13.88 2.69 -12.55
CA ASP A 139 -12.66 1.89 -12.68
C ASP A 139 -12.12 1.41 -11.31
N MET A 140 -12.80 1.79 -10.21
CA MET A 140 -12.35 1.44 -8.85
C MET A 140 -12.24 -0.07 -8.57
N PRO A 141 -13.11 -0.96 -9.09
CA PRO A 141 -12.96 -2.39 -8.87
C PRO A 141 -11.60 -2.93 -9.35
N VAL A 142 -11.11 -2.46 -10.49
CA VAL A 142 -9.78 -2.84 -11.02
C VAL A 142 -8.66 -2.30 -10.12
N VAL A 143 -8.80 -1.05 -9.66
CA VAL A 143 -7.84 -0.44 -8.73
C VAL A 143 -7.79 -1.21 -7.41
N ILE A 144 -8.93 -1.66 -6.90
CA ILE A 144 -8.98 -2.46 -5.66
C ILE A 144 -8.25 -3.79 -5.86
N ALA A 145 -8.40 -4.45 -7.01
CA ALA A 145 -7.67 -5.68 -7.32
C ALA A 145 -6.15 -5.44 -7.29
N LEU A 146 -5.68 -4.32 -7.87
CA LEU A 146 -4.28 -3.92 -7.85
C LEU A 146 -3.81 -3.58 -6.41
N LEU A 147 -4.58 -2.81 -5.66
CA LEU A 147 -4.28 -2.47 -4.27
C LEU A 147 -4.27 -3.72 -3.37
N ASN A 148 -5.12 -4.71 -3.65
CA ASN A 148 -5.10 -6.00 -2.95
C ASN A 148 -3.80 -6.77 -3.24
N SER A 149 -3.31 -6.72 -4.47
CA SER A 149 -1.99 -7.24 -4.81
C SER A 149 -0.88 -6.57 -4.00
N TYR A 150 -0.91 -5.25 -3.88
CA TYR A 150 0.05 -4.51 -3.05
C TYR A 150 -0.09 -4.88 -1.56
N SER A 151 -1.31 -5.05 -1.06
CA SER A 151 -1.55 -5.53 0.30
C SER A 151 -0.94 -6.91 0.53
N GLY A 152 -1.06 -7.82 -0.44
CA GLY A 152 -0.41 -9.12 -0.40
C GLY A 152 1.12 -9.01 -0.34
N LEU A 153 1.72 -8.15 -1.16
CA LEU A 153 3.17 -7.90 -1.13
C LEU A 153 3.61 -7.28 0.20
N ALA A 154 2.84 -6.33 0.75
CA ALA A 154 3.12 -5.76 2.07
C ALA A 154 3.05 -6.81 3.17
N ALA A 155 2.05 -7.70 3.14
CA ALA A 155 1.91 -8.81 4.08
C ALA A 155 3.06 -9.82 3.95
N SER A 156 3.50 -10.15 2.73
CA SER A 156 4.66 -11.01 2.49
C SER A 156 5.93 -10.38 3.07
N SER A 157 6.16 -9.09 2.82
CA SER A 157 7.29 -8.35 3.39
C SER A 157 7.23 -8.32 4.93
N ALA A 158 6.05 -8.08 5.51
CA ALA A 158 5.84 -8.16 6.96
C ALA A 158 6.14 -9.56 7.49
N GLY A 159 5.84 -10.61 6.73
CA GLY A 159 6.21 -11.99 7.05
C GLY A 159 7.72 -12.19 7.18
N PHE A 160 8.53 -11.58 6.32
CA PHE A 160 9.98 -11.56 6.45
C PHE A 160 10.45 -10.79 7.69
N VAL A 161 9.77 -9.69 8.02
CA VAL A 161 10.06 -8.88 9.21
C VAL A 161 9.93 -9.71 10.50
N ILE A 162 8.83 -10.46 10.64
CA ILE A 162 8.53 -11.26 11.84
C ILE A 162 8.93 -12.73 11.73
N ASN A 163 9.65 -13.12 10.68
CA ASN A 163 10.08 -14.51 10.39
C ASN A 163 8.91 -15.52 10.35
N ASN A 164 7.79 -15.14 9.75
CA ASN A 164 6.60 -15.96 9.62
C ASN A 164 6.43 -16.49 8.19
N ASN A 165 6.83 -17.74 7.95
CA ASN A 165 6.76 -18.36 6.62
C ASN A 165 5.34 -18.48 6.08
N VAL A 166 4.34 -18.68 6.92
CA VAL A 166 2.93 -18.76 6.49
C VAL A 166 2.47 -17.42 5.94
N LEU A 167 2.82 -16.33 6.61
CA LEU A 167 2.49 -14.98 6.16
C LEU A 167 3.23 -14.62 4.87
N ILE A 168 4.50 -15.04 4.72
CA ILE A 168 5.26 -14.85 3.48
C ILE A 168 4.54 -15.50 2.30
N VAL A 169 4.21 -16.80 2.43
CA VAL A 169 3.57 -17.57 1.35
C VAL A 169 2.17 -17.05 1.05
N ALA A 170 1.35 -16.84 2.08
CA ALA A 170 -0.01 -16.32 1.92
C ALA A 170 -0.01 -14.92 1.25
N GLY A 171 0.86 -14.02 1.71
CA GLY A 171 1.02 -12.70 1.13
C GLY A 171 1.48 -12.74 -0.33
N ALA A 172 2.44 -13.61 -0.66
CA ALA A 172 2.90 -13.79 -2.04
C ALA A 172 1.79 -14.32 -2.97
N LEU A 173 0.98 -15.27 -2.51
CA LEU A 173 -0.15 -15.81 -3.28
C LEU A 173 -1.22 -14.73 -3.53
N VAL A 174 -1.57 -13.94 -2.52
CA VAL A 174 -2.51 -12.82 -2.68
C VAL A 174 -1.93 -11.78 -3.62
N GLY A 175 -0.64 -11.44 -3.50
CA GLY A 175 0.04 -10.52 -4.39
C GLY A 175 0.00 -10.97 -5.85
N ALA A 176 0.26 -12.25 -6.11
CA ALA A 176 0.21 -12.83 -7.45
C ALA A 176 -1.21 -12.84 -8.04
N SER A 177 -2.23 -13.18 -7.23
CA SER A 177 -3.63 -13.27 -7.71
C SER A 177 -4.18 -11.95 -8.23
N GLY A 178 -3.88 -10.82 -7.55
CA GLY A 178 -4.33 -9.51 -8.00
C GLY A 178 -3.64 -9.04 -9.28
N CYS A 179 -2.36 -9.40 -9.49
CA CYS A 179 -1.66 -9.13 -10.75
C CYS A 179 -2.26 -9.92 -11.92
N LEU A 180 -2.65 -11.19 -11.72
CA LEU A 180 -3.29 -12.01 -12.75
C LEU A 180 -4.64 -11.43 -13.18
N LEU A 181 -5.47 -10.98 -12.24
CA LEU A 181 -6.75 -10.34 -12.56
C LEU A 181 -6.56 -9.08 -13.40
N TYR A 182 -5.60 -8.22 -13.04
CA TYR A 182 -5.31 -7.00 -13.79
C TYR A 182 -4.85 -7.30 -15.23
N THR A 183 -4.02 -8.32 -15.42
CA THR A 183 -3.52 -8.68 -16.76
C THR A 183 -4.58 -9.35 -17.63
N SER A 184 -5.53 -10.11 -17.06
CA SER A 184 -6.63 -10.71 -17.82
C SER A 184 -7.63 -9.67 -18.31
N ASP A 185 -8.00 -8.71 -17.46
CA ASP A 185 -8.89 -7.61 -17.86
C ASP A 185 -8.28 -6.74 -18.96
N ALA A 186 -6.97 -6.46 -18.86
CA ALA A 186 -6.25 -5.70 -19.91
C ALA A 186 -6.14 -6.45 -21.24
N ALA A 187 -6.22 -7.79 -21.23
CA ALA A 187 -6.17 -8.61 -22.45
C ALA A 187 -7.54 -8.71 -23.17
N ASP A 188 -8.63 -8.44 -22.45
CA ASP A 188 -10.00 -8.51 -22.97
C ASP A 188 -10.50 -7.15 -23.51
N GLU A 189 -9.73 -6.07 -23.38
CA GLU A 189 -10.03 -4.80 -24.04
C GLU A 189 -9.65 -4.87 -25.52
N PRO A 190 -10.57 -4.54 -26.46
CA PRO A 190 -10.36 -4.59 -27.90
C PRO A 190 -9.40 -3.51 -28.43
#